data_665b7f1d4f31165cbf9b32a61adf7808
#
_entry.id   665b7f1d4f31165cbf9b32a61adf7808
#
_cell.length_a   1.000
_cell.length_b   1.000
_cell.length_c   1.000
_cell.angle_alpha   90.00
_cell.angle_beta   90.00
_cell.angle_gamma   90.00
#
_symmetry.space_group_name_H-M   'P 1'
#
loop_
_entity.id
_entity.type
_entity.pdbx_description
1 polymer ?
#
loop_
_entity_poly.entity_id
_entity_poly.type
_entity_poly.pdbx_seq_one_letter_code
_entity_poly.pdbx_strand_id
1 'polypeptide(L)'
;MERKGFCEDFDDSDPHMLLLKASHMYFANNYEQLAAKGLHPGQIPMLRLLSKKGGLSQREIAQALHVKPPSVAVSIRRMESAGLLVRTADEKDQRVTRISLSTKGWETEKEIREIFKRNQELLFRGFTDSEECLLRRFLLQMIENMEDMNAC
;
A
#
# COMPACT_ATOMS: atom_id res chain seq x y z
N MET A 1 3.88 -27.61 -1.19
CA MET A 1 3.27 -27.39 -2.52
C MET A 1 4.02 -26.25 -3.16
N GLU A 2 5.03 -26.59 -3.99
CA GLU A 2 5.84 -25.59 -4.70
C GLU A 2 4.92 -24.79 -5.61
N ARG A 3 4.84 -23.50 -5.37
CA ARG A 3 4.22 -22.58 -6.32
C ARG A 3 5.16 -22.42 -7.51
N LYS A 4 5.13 -23.39 -8.45
CA LYS A 4 5.57 -23.14 -9.81
C LYS A 4 4.65 -22.05 -10.35
N GLY A 5 5.15 -20.84 -10.35
CA GLY A 5 4.36 -19.66 -10.62
C GLY A 5 5.00 -18.89 -11.77
N PHE A 6 4.20 -18.12 -12.40
CA PHE A 6 4.33 -17.07 -13.40
C PHE A 6 5.76 -16.50 -13.69
N CYS A 7 6.75 -16.72 -12.82
CA CYS A 7 8.09 -16.15 -12.92
C CYS A 7 9.17 -17.09 -13.48
N GLU A 8 8.87 -18.37 -13.82
CA GLU A 8 9.90 -19.31 -14.26
C GLU A 8 10.28 -19.15 -15.76
N ASP A 9 9.39 -18.53 -16.55
CA ASP A 9 9.59 -18.35 -18.01
C ASP A 9 10.00 -16.92 -18.40
N PHE A 10 10.38 -16.06 -17.43
CA PHE A 10 10.80 -14.70 -17.75
C PHE A 10 12.25 -14.66 -18.22
N ASP A 11 12.44 -14.05 -19.39
CA ASP A 11 13.77 -13.72 -19.89
C ASP A 11 14.42 -12.65 -19.00
N ASP A 12 15.40 -13.06 -18.20
CA ASP A 12 16.14 -12.17 -17.31
C ASP A 12 17.01 -11.14 -18.07
N SER A 13 17.05 -11.18 -19.41
CA SER A 13 17.70 -10.17 -20.24
C SER A 13 16.80 -8.95 -20.51
N ASP A 14 15.47 -9.07 -20.35
CA ASP A 14 14.52 -8.00 -20.61
C ASP A 14 14.21 -7.20 -19.31
N PRO A 15 14.60 -5.91 -19.24
CA PRO A 15 14.32 -5.05 -18.10
C PRO A 15 12.83 -4.96 -17.75
N HIS A 16 11.92 -5.01 -18.72
CA HIS A 16 10.49 -5.01 -18.48
C HIS A 16 10.04 -6.27 -17.73
N MET A 17 10.53 -7.43 -18.15
CA MET A 17 10.24 -8.71 -17.50
C MET A 17 10.84 -8.77 -16.08
N LEU A 18 12.05 -8.25 -15.90
CA LEU A 18 12.67 -8.13 -14.57
C LEU A 18 11.87 -7.22 -13.64
N LEU A 19 11.33 -6.11 -14.14
CA LEU A 19 10.45 -5.23 -13.36
C LEU A 19 9.19 -5.96 -12.89
N LEU A 20 8.54 -6.71 -13.78
CA LEU A 20 7.35 -7.51 -13.45
C LEU A 20 7.66 -8.58 -12.40
N LYS A 21 8.76 -9.32 -12.59
CA LYS A 21 9.24 -10.35 -11.66
C LYS A 21 9.55 -9.77 -10.28
N ALA A 22 10.33 -8.70 -10.23
CA ALA A 22 10.69 -8.03 -8.98
C ALA A 22 9.45 -7.49 -8.25
N SER A 23 8.52 -6.85 -8.97
CA SER A 23 7.26 -6.36 -8.41
C SER A 23 6.43 -7.50 -7.84
N HIS A 24 6.25 -8.58 -8.58
CA HIS A 24 5.49 -9.74 -8.14
C HIS A 24 6.09 -10.36 -6.87
N MET A 25 7.41 -10.59 -6.84
CA MET A 25 8.11 -11.14 -5.68
C MET A 25 8.01 -10.23 -4.46
N TYR A 26 8.17 -8.92 -4.66
CA TYR A 26 8.05 -7.94 -3.58
C TYR A 26 6.64 -7.95 -2.96
N PHE A 27 5.60 -7.94 -3.79
CA PHE A 27 4.22 -8.02 -3.30
C PHE A 27 3.91 -9.36 -2.63
N ALA A 28 4.36 -10.48 -3.19
CA ALA A 28 4.14 -11.81 -2.60
C ALA A 28 4.78 -11.93 -1.21
N ASN A 29 6.03 -11.51 -1.06
CA ASN A 29 6.75 -11.53 0.21
C ASN A 29 6.10 -10.63 1.27
N ASN A 30 5.68 -9.41 0.90
CA ASN A 30 4.96 -8.53 1.80
C ASN A 30 3.59 -9.11 2.18
N TYR A 31 2.87 -9.71 1.22
CA TYR A 31 1.58 -10.34 1.46
C TYR A 31 1.68 -11.44 2.52
N GLU A 32 2.64 -12.35 2.39
CA GLU A 32 2.82 -13.47 3.33
C GLU A 32 3.13 -12.97 4.75
N GLN A 33 4.01 -11.98 4.88
CA GLN A 33 4.36 -11.40 6.19
C GLN A 33 3.17 -10.71 6.86
N LEU A 34 2.33 -10.03 6.08
CA LEU A 34 1.13 -9.34 6.58
C LEU A 34 0.01 -10.34 6.91
N ALA A 35 -0.19 -11.34 6.07
CA ALA A 35 -1.17 -12.40 6.29
C ALA A 35 -0.87 -13.20 7.56
N ALA A 36 0.40 -13.48 7.87
CA ALA A 36 0.84 -14.12 9.11
C ALA A 36 0.45 -13.31 10.37
N LYS A 37 0.23 -12.00 10.23
CA LYS A 37 -0.26 -11.10 11.29
C LYS A 37 -1.78 -10.85 11.23
N GLY A 38 -2.51 -11.56 10.38
CA GLY A 38 -3.95 -11.39 10.21
C GLY A 38 -4.33 -10.11 9.46
N LEU A 39 -3.39 -9.48 8.75
CA LEU A 39 -3.59 -8.25 8.01
C LEU A 39 -3.86 -8.53 6.53
N HIS A 40 -4.85 -7.87 5.97
CA HIS A 40 -5.14 -7.95 4.54
C HIS A 40 -4.47 -6.79 3.80
N PRO A 41 -3.74 -7.04 2.70
CA PRO A 41 -3.04 -5.99 1.95
C PRO A 41 -3.92 -4.80 1.56
N GLY A 42 -5.19 -5.03 1.25
CA GLY A 42 -6.15 -3.96 0.94
C GLY A 42 -6.43 -2.97 2.09
N GLN A 43 -6.04 -3.30 3.33
CA GLN A 43 -6.18 -2.40 4.49
C GLN A 43 -5.01 -1.40 4.59
N ILE A 44 -3.85 -1.75 4.05
CA ILE A 44 -2.61 -1.00 4.21
C ILE A 44 -2.70 0.44 3.67
N PRO A 45 -3.21 0.68 2.44
CA PRO A 45 -3.31 2.04 1.92
C PRO A 45 -4.15 2.95 2.81
N MET A 46 -5.25 2.42 3.36
CA MET A 46 -6.14 3.17 4.26
C MET A 46 -5.47 3.46 5.60
N LEU A 47 -4.82 2.48 6.23
CA LEU A 47 -4.08 2.67 7.49
C LEU A 47 -3.00 3.74 7.32
N ARG A 48 -2.21 3.67 6.25
CA ARG A 48 -1.16 4.66 5.95
C ARG A 48 -1.71 6.04 5.60
N LEU A 49 -2.84 6.14 4.91
CA LEU A 49 -3.48 7.41 4.61
C LEU A 49 -3.93 8.09 5.90
N LEU A 50 -4.65 7.36 6.75
CA LEU A 50 -5.19 7.89 8.01
C LEU A 50 -4.10 8.21 9.03
N SER A 51 -2.99 7.47 9.06
CA SER A 51 -1.86 7.80 9.93
C SER A 51 -1.16 9.10 9.55
N LYS A 52 -1.18 9.46 8.27
CA LYS A 52 -0.53 10.69 7.78
C LYS A 52 -1.44 11.92 7.85
N LYS A 53 -2.74 11.75 7.57
CA LYS A 53 -3.67 12.88 7.40
C LYS A 53 -4.64 13.05 8.58
N GLY A 54 -4.70 12.08 9.50
CA GLY A 54 -5.67 12.10 10.60
C GLY A 54 -7.07 11.72 10.13
N GLY A 55 -8.09 12.25 10.80
CA GLY A 55 -9.48 11.93 10.50
C GLY A 55 -9.96 12.46 9.15
N LEU A 56 -10.45 11.58 8.29
CA LEU A 56 -10.97 11.87 6.97
C LEU A 56 -12.42 11.38 6.82
N SER A 57 -13.22 12.09 6.04
CA SER A 57 -14.53 11.58 5.60
C SER A 57 -14.36 10.45 4.60
N GLN A 58 -15.38 9.61 4.45
CA GLN A 58 -15.38 8.52 3.47
C GLN A 58 -15.11 9.02 2.04
N ARG A 59 -15.61 10.21 1.68
CA ARG A 59 -15.39 10.82 0.36
C ARG A 59 -13.92 11.20 0.16
N GLU A 60 -13.29 11.82 1.17
CA GLU A 60 -11.87 12.20 1.11
C GLU A 60 -10.97 10.96 1.02
N ILE A 61 -11.32 9.87 1.72
CA ILE A 61 -10.61 8.59 1.61
C ILE A 61 -10.74 8.02 0.20
N ALA A 62 -11.95 8.01 -0.37
CA ALA A 62 -12.19 7.51 -1.73
C ALA A 62 -11.38 8.28 -2.78
N GLN A 63 -11.35 9.61 -2.68
CA GLN A 63 -10.56 10.47 -3.55
C GLN A 63 -9.05 10.22 -3.39
N ALA A 64 -8.56 10.17 -2.14
CA ALA A 64 -7.13 10.01 -1.88
C ALA A 64 -6.59 8.63 -2.30
N LEU A 65 -7.41 7.60 -2.23
CA LEU A 65 -7.03 6.23 -2.62
C LEU A 65 -7.39 5.88 -4.08
N HIS A 66 -8.04 6.80 -4.81
CA HIS A 66 -8.55 6.56 -6.17
C HIS A 66 -9.45 5.32 -6.27
N VAL A 67 -10.28 5.08 -5.25
CA VAL A 67 -11.16 3.92 -5.13
C VAL A 67 -12.62 4.37 -5.14
N LYS A 68 -13.50 3.56 -5.74
CA LYS A 68 -14.94 3.86 -5.79
C LYS A 68 -15.53 3.93 -4.38
N PRO A 69 -16.40 4.91 -4.07
CA PRO A 69 -16.98 5.10 -2.73
C PRO A 69 -17.64 3.85 -2.12
N PRO A 70 -18.38 2.99 -2.86
CA PRO A 70 -18.94 1.77 -2.30
C PRO A 70 -17.86 0.79 -1.77
N SER A 71 -16.73 0.67 -2.48
CA SER A 71 -15.62 -0.19 -2.06
C SER A 71 -14.95 0.32 -0.78
N VAL A 72 -14.81 1.65 -0.67
CA VAL A 72 -14.31 2.30 0.56
C VAL A 72 -15.25 2.03 1.74
N ALA A 73 -16.58 2.14 1.54
CA ALA A 73 -17.57 1.88 2.59
C ALA A 73 -17.47 0.45 3.13
N VAL A 74 -17.28 -0.54 2.24
CA VAL A 74 -17.08 -1.95 2.64
C VAL A 74 -15.79 -2.12 3.42
N SER A 75 -14.70 -1.52 2.95
CA SER A 75 -13.38 -1.59 3.62
C SER A 75 -13.44 -0.96 5.01
N ILE A 76 -14.05 0.22 5.15
CA ILE A 76 -14.21 0.91 6.43
C ILE A 76 -14.98 0.01 7.42
N ARG A 77 -16.15 -0.52 7.03
CA ARG A 77 -16.95 -1.39 7.90
C ARG A 77 -16.16 -2.61 8.39
N ARG A 78 -15.42 -3.25 7.48
CA ARG A 78 -14.58 -4.40 7.82
C ARG A 78 -13.48 -4.03 8.80
N MET A 79 -12.84 -2.88 8.61
CA MET A 79 -11.76 -2.42 9.48
C MET A 79 -12.28 -1.91 10.83
N GLU A 80 -13.48 -1.33 10.89
CA GLU A 80 -14.17 -1.00 12.15
C GLU A 80 -14.50 -2.27 12.94
N SER A 81 -15.07 -3.28 12.28
CA SER A 81 -15.37 -4.56 12.93
C SER A 81 -14.10 -5.27 13.44
N ALA A 82 -12.95 -5.04 12.80
CA ALA A 82 -11.65 -5.51 13.27
C ALA A 82 -11.06 -4.61 14.40
N GLY A 83 -11.73 -3.51 14.76
CA GLY A 83 -11.29 -2.58 15.79
C GLY A 83 -10.13 -1.67 15.36
N LEU A 84 -9.86 -1.54 14.08
CA LEU A 84 -8.74 -0.74 13.54
C LEU A 84 -9.12 0.74 13.34
N LEU A 85 -10.39 1.03 13.13
CA LEU A 85 -10.92 2.37 12.87
C LEU A 85 -11.98 2.75 13.88
N VAL A 86 -12.11 4.06 14.08
CA VAL A 86 -13.18 4.70 14.85
C VAL A 86 -13.84 5.79 14.04
N ARG A 87 -15.13 6.04 14.32
CA ARG A 87 -15.89 7.16 13.75
C ARG A 87 -16.11 8.23 14.82
N THR A 88 -15.93 9.47 14.41
CA THR A 88 -16.27 10.63 15.22
C THR A 88 -17.06 11.62 14.39
N ALA A 89 -17.93 12.42 15.02
CA ALA A 89 -18.54 13.55 14.34
C ALA A 89 -17.47 14.61 14.05
N ASP A 90 -17.61 15.31 12.93
CA ASP A 90 -16.74 16.45 12.63
C ASP A 90 -17.05 17.61 13.59
N GLU A 91 -16.02 18.28 14.10
CA GLU A 91 -16.18 19.37 15.05
C GLU A 91 -16.91 20.59 14.47
N LYS A 92 -16.79 20.80 13.16
CA LYS A 92 -17.36 21.96 12.47
C LYS A 92 -18.73 21.68 11.86
N ASP A 93 -18.96 20.45 11.40
CA ASP A 93 -20.22 20.01 10.81
C ASP A 93 -20.55 18.58 11.29
N GLN A 94 -21.42 18.48 12.28
CA GLN A 94 -21.85 17.21 12.87
C GLN A 94 -22.53 16.23 11.88
N ARG A 95 -22.89 16.71 10.67
CA ARG A 95 -23.42 15.87 9.59
C ARG A 95 -22.32 15.06 8.92
N VAL A 96 -21.07 15.46 9.09
CA VAL A 96 -19.90 14.80 8.51
C VAL A 96 -19.30 13.84 9.53
N THR A 97 -19.13 12.60 9.15
CA THR A 97 -18.44 11.59 9.96
C THR A 97 -16.97 11.54 9.55
N ARG A 98 -16.08 11.68 10.51
CA ARG A 98 -14.63 11.50 10.38
C ARG A 98 -14.23 10.08 10.77
N ILE A 99 -13.36 9.49 9.99
CA ILE A 99 -12.83 8.15 10.19
C ILE A 99 -11.35 8.30 10.55
N SER A 100 -10.98 7.74 11.69
CA SER A 100 -9.60 7.82 12.23
C SER A 100 -9.12 6.45 12.67
N LEU A 101 -7.82 6.31 12.87
CA LEU A 101 -7.25 5.11 13.47
C LEU A 101 -7.65 5.02 14.95
N SER A 102 -8.04 3.82 15.38
CA SER A 102 -8.14 3.49 16.81
C SER A 102 -6.73 3.29 17.40
N THR A 103 -6.63 3.10 18.71
CA THR A 103 -5.36 2.71 19.36
C THR A 103 -4.78 1.46 18.69
N LYS A 104 -5.59 0.42 18.50
CA LYS A 104 -5.20 -0.80 17.77
C LYS A 104 -4.79 -0.50 16.32
N GLY A 105 -5.48 0.42 15.65
CA GLY A 105 -5.14 0.86 14.29
C GLY A 105 -3.76 1.50 14.22
N TRP A 106 -3.40 2.33 15.19
CA TRP A 106 -2.08 2.95 15.28
C TRP A 106 -0.98 1.92 15.55
N GLU A 107 -1.22 0.97 16.45
CA GLU A 107 -0.28 -0.13 16.74
C GLU A 107 -0.05 -0.99 15.48
N THR A 108 -1.13 -1.35 14.81
CA THR A 108 -1.10 -2.11 13.56
C THR A 108 -0.33 -1.37 12.45
N GLU A 109 -0.58 -0.07 12.28
CA GLU A 109 0.15 0.74 11.28
C GLU A 109 1.65 0.82 11.59
N LYS A 110 2.00 0.94 12.87
CA LYS A 110 3.40 0.91 13.30
C LYS A 110 4.07 -0.42 12.94
N GLU A 111 3.43 -1.55 13.21
CA GLU A 111 3.95 -2.87 12.84
C GLU A 111 4.14 -3.02 11.32
N ILE A 112 3.16 -2.56 10.53
CA ILE A 112 3.24 -2.54 9.08
C ILE A 112 4.45 -1.72 8.63
N ARG A 113 4.66 -0.55 9.20
CA ARG A 113 5.78 0.34 8.86
C ARG A 113 7.13 -0.32 9.14
N GLU A 114 7.27 -1.03 10.27
CA GLU A 114 8.49 -1.76 10.61
C GLU A 114 8.76 -2.91 9.62
N ILE A 115 7.72 -3.65 9.20
CA ILE A 115 7.84 -4.68 8.17
C ILE A 115 8.35 -4.07 6.85
N PHE A 116 7.72 -2.99 6.39
CA PHE A 116 8.11 -2.34 5.13
C PHE A 116 9.52 -1.76 5.19
N LYS A 117 9.90 -1.15 6.33
CA LYS A 117 11.26 -0.64 6.52
C LYS A 117 12.30 -1.75 6.40
N ARG A 118 12.09 -2.85 7.11
CA ARG A 118 13.00 -4.01 7.03
C ARG A 118 13.06 -4.59 5.62
N ASN A 119 11.93 -4.72 4.95
CA ASN A 119 11.87 -5.25 3.60
C ASN A 119 12.54 -4.31 2.59
N GLN A 120 12.46 -2.99 2.81
CA GLN A 120 13.20 -2.01 2.02
C GLN A 120 14.72 -2.17 2.21
N GLU A 121 15.20 -2.29 3.44
CA GLU A 121 16.62 -2.51 3.74
C GLU A 121 17.15 -3.79 3.10
N LEU A 122 16.34 -4.85 3.08
CA LEU A 122 16.68 -6.11 2.40
C LEU A 122 16.66 -5.99 0.88
N LEU A 123 15.68 -5.26 0.33
CA LEU A 123 15.52 -5.05 -1.12
C LEU A 123 16.72 -4.32 -1.70
N PHE A 124 17.23 -3.32 -1.00
CA PHE A 124 18.36 -2.49 -1.46
C PHE A 124 19.72 -2.95 -0.93
N ARG A 125 19.78 -4.12 -0.30
CA ARG A 125 21.06 -4.65 0.17
C ARG A 125 22.05 -4.83 -0.99
N GLY A 126 23.20 -4.20 -0.89
CA GLY A 126 24.26 -4.25 -1.91
C GLY A 126 24.19 -3.13 -2.94
N PHE A 127 23.19 -2.25 -2.86
CA PHE A 127 23.12 -1.04 -3.66
C PHE A 127 23.95 0.07 -3.00
N THR A 128 24.60 0.87 -3.82
CA THR A 128 25.19 2.14 -3.43
C THR A 128 24.13 3.25 -3.49
N ASP A 129 24.34 4.35 -2.77
CA ASP A 129 23.44 5.53 -2.81
C ASP A 129 23.24 6.06 -4.25
N SER A 130 24.28 5.99 -5.07
CA SER A 130 24.23 6.42 -6.47
C SER A 130 23.32 5.51 -7.31
N GLU A 131 23.37 4.21 -7.09
CA GLU A 131 22.53 3.24 -7.78
C GLU A 131 21.06 3.36 -7.33
N GLU A 132 20.79 3.59 -6.05
CA GLU A 132 19.43 3.86 -5.57
C GLU A 132 18.89 5.16 -6.18
N CYS A 133 19.70 6.22 -6.27
CA CYS A 133 19.32 7.48 -6.90
C CYS A 133 18.99 7.28 -8.39
N LEU A 134 19.80 6.50 -9.10
CA LEU A 134 19.59 6.19 -10.51
C LEU A 134 18.34 5.34 -10.73
N LEU A 135 18.12 4.31 -9.92
CA LEU A 135 16.92 3.48 -9.95
C LEU A 135 15.66 4.34 -9.70
N ARG A 136 15.70 5.23 -8.71
CA ARG A 136 14.61 6.17 -8.43
C ARG A 136 14.28 7.02 -9.67
N ARG A 137 15.28 7.54 -10.36
CA ARG A 137 15.10 8.31 -11.60
C ARG A 137 14.41 7.48 -12.69
N PHE A 138 14.85 6.24 -12.89
CA PHE A 138 14.24 5.36 -13.88
C PHE A 138 12.78 5.03 -13.55
N LEU A 139 12.50 4.70 -12.29
CA LEU A 139 11.12 4.42 -11.86
C LEU A 139 10.19 5.62 -12.03
N LEU A 140 10.65 6.84 -11.74
CA LEU A 140 9.87 8.05 -11.98
C LEU A 140 9.57 8.26 -13.46
N GLN A 141 10.57 8.07 -14.33
CA GLN A 141 10.36 8.16 -15.78
C GLN A 141 9.35 7.11 -16.29
N MET A 142 9.41 5.87 -15.75
CA MET A 142 8.45 4.84 -16.11
C MET A 142 7.03 5.20 -15.66
N ILE A 143 6.88 5.81 -14.48
CA ILE A 143 5.58 6.25 -13.97
C ILE A 143 5.00 7.34 -14.87
N GLU A 144 5.77 8.36 -15.23
CA GLU A 144 5.36 9.42 -16.15
C GLU A 144 4.90 8.82 -17.49
N ASN A 145 5.70 7.93 -18.08
CA ASN A 145 5.33 7.28 -19.35
C ASN A 145 4.04 6.45 -19.24
N MET A 146 3.77 5.82 -18.09
CA MET A 146 2.53 5.06 -17.87
C MET A 146 1.30 5.98 -17.67
N GLU A 147 1.47 7.17 -17.12
CA GLU A 147 0.40 8.18 -17.04
C GLU A 147 -0.03 8.62 -18.43
N ASP A 148 0.92 8.84 -19.33
CA ASP A 148 0.65 9.18 -20.74
C ASP A 148 -0.07 8.06 -21.50
N MET A 149 0.24 6.79 -21.20
CA MET A 149 -0.45 5.63 -21.80
C MET A 149 -1.94 5.56 -21.42
N ASN A 150 -2.34 6.10 -20.26
CA ASN A 150 -3.74 6.14 -19.82
C ASN A 150 -4.49 7.36 -20.35
N ALA A 151 -3.80 8.33 -20.96
CA ALA A 151 -4.39 9.53 -21.52
C ALA A 151 -4.78 9.37 -23.01
N CYS A 152 -4.36 8.28 -23.65
CA CYS A 152 -4.75 7.88 -25.01
C CYS A 152 -5.93 6.91 -24.99
#